data_f7bec3847fa219bce8f271346a184237
#
_entry.id   f7bec3847fa219bce8f271346a184237
#
_cell.length_a   1.000
_cell.length_b   1.000
_cell.length_c   1.000
_cell.angle_alpha   90.00
_cell.angle_beta   90.00
_cell.angle_gamma   90.00
#
_symmetry.space_group_name_H-M   'P 1'
#
loop_
_entity.id
_entity.type
_entity.pdbx_description
1 polymer ?
#
loop_
_entity_poly.entity_id
_entity_poly.type
_entity_poly.pdbx_seq_one_letter_code
_entity_poly.pdbx_strand_id
1 'polypeptide(L)'
;MNKEKMQKIILGTSNYENALSGNTVSITGDGGNAWGYCGPAYKKLAPRLFTYKAYAEKYDELLKQKDLEEYKKFRKQIEDEYIKSYYETRLKNIEIIELLELLKNNFGEEIILLCHEPINEFCHRRIVADYIELMTGVYIPEITIDENKVVKKLLPIRYKNRLREIIGKE
;
A
#
# COMPACT_ATOMS: atom_id res chain seq x y z
N MET A 1 3.66 7.20 21.34
CA MET A 1 2.27 7.30 20.79
C MET A 1 1.53 6.01 21.07
N ASN A 2 0.32 6.07 21.59
CA ASN A 2 -0.48 4.87 21.85
C ASN A 2 -1.29 4.44 20.61
N LYS A 3 -1.83 3.22 20.63
CA LYS A 3 -2.58 2.65 19.49
C LYS A 3 -3.80 3.50 19.09
N GLU A 4 -4.51 4.05 20.05
CA GLU A 4 -5.68 4.89 19.79
C GLU A 4 -5.32 6.14 18.97
N LYS A 5 -4.22 6.80 19.31
CA LYS A 5 -3.71 7.94 18.54
C LYS A 5 -3.25 7.53 17.14
N MET A 6 -2.57 6.39 17.03
CA MET A 6 -2.14 5.87 15.72
C MET A 6 -3.33 5.58 14.80
N GLN A 7 -4.41 4.98 15.32
CA GLN A 7 -5.62 4.68 14.56
C GLN A 7 -6.32 5.92 14.02
N LYS A 8 -6.15 7.07 14.68
CA LYS A 8 -6.73 8.34 14.21
C LYS A 8 -5.96 8.97 13.05
N ILE A 9 -4.70 8.59 12.86
CA ILE A 9 -3.87 9.19 11.81
C ILE A 9 -4.24 8.66 10.43
N ILE A 10 -4.34 7.34 10.28
CA ILE A 10 -4.68 6.71 9.01
C ILE A 10 -6.04 6.03 9.13
N LEU A 11 -7.03 6.55 8.42
CA LEU A 11 -8.38 5.99 8.36
C LEU A 11 -8.41 4.68 7.58
N GLY A 12 -7.65 4.60 6.49
CA GLY A 12 -7.61 3.43 5.65
C GLY A 12 -6.76 3.61 4.41
N THR A 13 -6.78 2.58 3.56
CA THR A 13 -6.24 2.64 2.21
C THR A 13 -7.38 2.51 1.20
N SER A 14 -7.20 3.05 0.00
CA SER A 14 -8.22 2.99 -1.04
C SER A 14 -7.57 3.20 -2.42
N ASN A 15 -8.40 3.29 -3.45
CA ASN A 15 -7.97 3.69 -4.77
C ASN A 15 -8.70 4.96 -5.23
N TYR A 16 -8.28 5.53 -6.36
CA TYR A 16 -8.84 6.79 -6.85
C TYR A 16 -10.32 6.69 -7.21
N GLU A 17 -10.82 5.52 -7.59
CA GLU A 17 -12.22 5.30 -7.94
C GLU A 17 -13.12 5.17 -6.70
N ASN A 18 -12.61 4.58 -5.63
CA ASN A 18 -13.37 4.24 -4.42
C ASN A 18 -13.32 5.33 -3.33
N ALA A 19 -12.38 6.26 -3.42
CA ALA A 19 -12.26 7.37 -2.47
C ALA A 19 -12.77 8.66 -3.12
N LEU A 20 -14.07 8.93 -2.96
CA LEU A 20 -14.73 10.08 -3.58
C LEU A 20 -14.72 11.33 -2.69
N SER A 21 -14.29 11.20 -1.45
CA SER A 21 -14.16 12.29 -0.49
C SER A 21 -13.14 11.93 0.59
N GLY A 22 -12.99 12.78 1.58
CA GLY A 22 -12.12 12.54 2.73
C GLY A 22 -10.72 13.12 2.56
N ASN A 23 -9.86 12.83 3.53
CA ASN A 23 -8.49 13.34 3.60
C ASN A 23 -7.54 12.40 2.86
N THR A 24 -7.54 12.48 1.52
CA THR A 24 -6.78 11.59 0.66
C THR A 24 -5.33 12.04 0.47
N VAL A 25 -4.41 11.09 0.43
CA VAL A 25 -2.99 11.31 0.14
C VAL A 25 -2.51 10.20 -0.80
N SER A 26 -2.07 10.58 -1.99
CA SER A 26 -1.52 9.61 -2.95
C SER A 26 -0.14 9.13 -2.52
N ILE A 27 0.11 7.83 -2.64
CA ILE A 27 1.43 7.22 -2.41
C ILE A 27 1.97 6.56 -3.68
N THR A 28 1.60 7.08 -4.85
CA THR A 28 2.16 6.67 -6.13
C THR A 28 3.27 7.61 -6.58
N GLY A 29 4.14 7.13 -7.47
CA GLY A 29 5.31 7.89 -7.93
C GLY A 29 4.97 9.16 -8.72
N ASP A 30 3.85 9.18 -9.43
CA ASP A 30 3.34 10.34 -10.18
C ASP A 30 2.34 11.19 -9.38
N GLY A 31 2.10 10.84 -8.12
CA GLY A 31 1.10 11.51 -7.28
C GLY A 31 -0.33 11.29 -7.73
N GLY A 32 -0.59 10.31 -8.59
CA GLY A 32 -1.92 10.01 -9.14
C GLY A 32 -2.28 10.82 -10.37
N ASN A 33 -1.35 11.56 -10.96
CA ASN A 33 -1.58 12.43 -12.11
C ASN A 33 -2.16 11.67 -13.31
N ALA A 34 -1.67 10.46 -13.60
CA ALA A 34 -2.18 9.62 -14.69
C ALA A 34 -3.67 9.24 -14.51
N TRP A 35 -4.20 9.33 -13.30
CA TRP A 35 -5.57 8.99 -12.94
C TRP A 35 -6.44 10.22 -12.70
N GLY A 36 -5.95 11.40 -13.04
CA GLY A 36 -6.67 12.67 -12.86
C GLY A 36 -6.75 13.16 -11.42
N TYR A 37 -5.98 12.57 -10.51
CA TYR A 37 -5.92 12.98 -9.13
C TYR A 37 -5.04 14.23 -8.96
N CYS A 38 -5.58 15.26 -8.31
CA CYS A 38 -4.91 16.54 -8.10
C CYS A 38 -4.68 16.87 -6.62
N GLY A 39 -4.91 15.92 -5.72
CA GLY A 39 -4.74 16.11 -4.28
C GLY A 39 -3.31 15.93 -3.79
N PRO A 40 -3.13 15.94 -2.45
CA PRO A 40 -1.82 15.76 -1.84
C PRO A 40 -1.18 14.40 -2.15
N ALA A 41 0.15 14.36 -2.13
CA ALA A 41 0.91 13.14 -2.35
C ALA A 41 2.09 13.03 -1.37
N TYR A 42 2.41 11.81 -0.97
CA TYR A 42 3.59 11.47 -0.21
C TYR A 42 4.41 10.42 -0.96
N LYS A 43 5.28 10.89 -1.85
CA LYS A 43 6.00 10.04 -2.81
C LYS A 43 7.08 9.15 -2.19
N LYS A 44 7.48 9.41 -0.95
CA LYS A 44 8.43 8.56 -0.22
C LYS A 44 7.90 7.17 0.09
N LEU A 45 6.57 6.97 0.04
CA LEU A 45 5.94 5.67 0.14
C LEU A 45 5.63 5.02 -1.23
N ALA A 46 5.99 5.69 -2.33
CA ALA A 46 5.89 5.08 -3.65
C ALA A 46 7.00 4.01 -3.83
N PRO A 47 6.75 2.96 -4.62
CA PRO A 47 7.84 2.03 -4.95
C PRO A 47 8.93 2.74 -5.75
N ARG A 48 10.17 2.29 -5.60
CA ARG A 48 11.26 2.74 -6.47
C ARG A 48 10.94 2.33 -7.91
N LEU A 49 11.40 3.14 -8.86
CA LEU A 49 11.14 2.87 -10.27
C LEU A 49 11.64 1.48 -10.71
N PHE A 50 12.82 1.06 -10.25
CA PHE A 50 13.35 -0.26 -10.59
C PHE A 50 12.53 -1.41 -9.98
N THR A 51 11.93 -1.22 -8.79
CA THR A 51 11.01 -2.20 -8.19
C THR A 51 9.77 -2.38 -9.06
N TYR A 52 9.17 -1.28 -9.47
CA TYR A 52 7.99 -1.28 -10.33
C TYR A 52 8.27 -1.87 -11.71
N LYS A 53 9.36 -1.45 -12.36
CA LYS A 53 9.73 -1.93 -13.70
C LYS A 53 10.03 -3.43 -13.72
N ALA A 54 10.77 -3.94 -12.74
CA ALA A 54 11.05 -5.36 -12.63
C ALA A 54 9.78 -6.20 -12.52
N TYR A 55 8.83 -5.75 -11.71
CA TYR A 55 7.53 -6.39 -11.56
C TYR A 55 6.72 -6.33 -12.86
N ALA A 56 6.65 -5.17 -13.51
CA ALA A 56 5.88 -4.97 -14.75
C ALA A 56 6.39 -5.86 -15.89
N GLU A 57 7.71 -5.96 -16.06
CA GLU A 57 8.34 -6.83 -17.07
C GLU A 57 7.99 -8.30 -16.83
N LYS A 58 8.10 -8.76 -15.59
CA LYS A 58 7.78 -10.15 -15.22
C LYS A 58 6.28 -10.44 -15.25
N TYR A 59 5.46 -9.42 -15.02
CA TYR A 59 4.01 -9.56 -15.13
C TYR A 59 3.59 -9.88 -16.58
N ASP A 60 4.22 -9.29 -17.57
CA ASP A 60 3.98 -9.64 -18.97
C ASP A 60 4.33 -11.10 -19.27
N GLU A 61 5.41 -11.61 -18.69
CA GLU A 61 5.75 -13.04 -18.77
C GLU A 61 4.72 -13.92 -18.04
N LEU A 62 4.23 -13.46 -16.89
CA LEU A 62 3.20 -14.16 -16.11
C LEU A 62 1.94 -14.39 -16.93
N LEU A 63 1.50 -13.37 -17.67
CA LEU A 63 0.29 -13.47 -18.49
C LEU A 63 0.42 -14.48 -19.64
N LYS A 64 1.62 -14.88 -19.99
CA LYS A 64 1.88 -15.91 -21.01
C LYS A 64 1.85 -17.34 -20.47
N GLN A 65 1.80 -17.52 -19.15
CA GLN A 65 1.74 -18.84 -18.53
C GLN A 65 0.40 -19.51 -18.78
N LYS A 66 0.43 -20.72 -19.32
CA LYS A 66 -0.80 -21.50 -19.66
C LYS A 66 -1.14 -22.53 -18.59
N ASP A 67 -0.14 -23.02 -17.86
CA ASP A 67 -0.34 -23.96 -16.76
C ASP A 67 -0.69 -23.22 -15.48
N LEU A 68 -1.80 -23.61 -14.83
CA LEU A 68 -2.29 -22.91 -13.64
C LEU A 68 -1.32 -22.98 -12.46
N GLU A 69 -0.66 -24.12 -12.24
CA GLU A 69 0.28 -24.28 -11.12
C GLU A 69 1.55 -23.47 -11.35
N GLU A 70 2.07 -23.44 -12.58
CA GLU A 70 3.21 -22.60 -12.95
C GLU A 70 2.85 -21.12 -12.87
N TYR A 71 1.63 -20.74 -13.26
CA TYR A 71 1.13 -19.37 -13.12
C TYR A 71 1.14 -18.92 -11.66
N LYS A 72 0.56 -19.71 -10.76
CA LYS A 72 0.50 -19.40 -9.32
C LYS A 72 1.88 -19.29 -8.70
N LYS A 73 2.76 -20.21 -9.03
CA LYS A 73 4.14 -20.23 -8.53
C LYS A 73 4.93 -19.00 -8.99
N PHE A 74 4.86 -18.68 -10.27
CA PHE A 74 5.54 -17.52 -10.84
C PHE A 74 4.96 -16.20 -10.30
N ARG A 75 3.64 -16.11 -10.18
CA ARG A 75 2.95 -14.96 -9.57
C ARG A 75 3.45 -14.71 -8.14
N LYS A 76 3.48 -15.74 -7.31
CA LYS A 76 3.98 -15.62 -5.95
C LYS A 76 5.44 -15.14 -5.94
N GLN A 77 6.27 -15.68 -6.81
CA GLN A 77 7.67 -15.30 -6.91
C GLN A 77 7.85 -13.83 -7.25
N ILE A 78 7.19 -13.32 -8.27
CA ILE A 78 7.35 -11.92 -8.69
C ILE A 78 6.77 -10.95 -7.66
N GLU A 79 5.69 -11.33 -6.98
CA GLU A 79 5.11 -10.54 -5.89
C GLU A 79 6.04 -10.52 -4.68
N ASP A 80 6.62 -11.66 -4.28
CA ASP A 80 7.58 -11.73 -3.17
C ASP A 80 8.85 -10.91 -3.46
N GLU A 81 9.34 -10.92 -4.68
CA GLU A 81 10.47 -10.09 -5.10
C GLU A 81 10.15 -8.59 -5.01
N TYR A 82 8.93 -8.19 -5.41
CA TYR A 82 8.46 -6.82 -5.27
C TYR A 82 8.37 -6.41 -3.79
N ILE A 83 7.74 -7.24 -2.95
CA ILE A 83 7.58 -6.95 -1.51
C ILE A 83 8.96 -6.79 -0.87
N LYS A 84 9.90 -7.67 -1.17
CA LYS A 84 11.26 -7.60 -0.65
C LYS A 84 11.97 -6.31 -1.08
N SER A 85 11.91 -5.97 -2.36
CA SER A 85 12.51 -4.75 -2.90
C SER A 85 11.89 -3.49 -2.28
N TYR A 86 10.56 -3.46 -2.18
CA TYR A 86 9.83 -2.36 -1.57
C TYR A 86 10.18 -2.20 -0.07
N TYR A 87 10.21 -3.30 0.67
CA TYR A 87 10.63 -3.30 2.07
C TYR A 87 12.05 -2.77 2.22
N GLU A 88 13.01 -3.32 1.50
CA GLU A 88 14.43 -2.94 1.60
C GLU A 88 14.69 -1.49 1.21
N THR A 89 13.95 -0.94 0.25
CA THR A 89 14.21 0.39 -0.30
C THR A 89 13.32 1.49 0.28
N ARG A 90 12.15 1.13 0.85
CA ARG A 90 11.19 2.13 1.34
C ARG A 90 10.80 1.97 2.81
N LEU A 91 10.75 0.74 3.34
CA LEU A 91 10.20 0.51 4.67
C LEU A 91 11.25 0.22 5.74
N LYS A 92 12.29 -0.50 5.39
CA LYS A 92 13.29 -1.02 6.35
C LYS A 92 13.91 0.07 7.25
N ASN A 93 14.23 1.21 6.68
CA ASN A 93 14.89 2.32 7.39
C ASN A 93 13.91 3.39 7.90
N ILE A 94 12.60 3.12 7.82
CA ILE A 94 11.59 4.03 8.36
C ILE A 94 11.28 3.64 9.80
N GLU A 95 11.42 4.61 10.69
CA GLU A 95 10.86 4.49 12.04
C GLU A 95 9.36 4.83 11.94
N ILE A 96 8.50 3.84 12.27
CA ILE A 96 7.05 3.93 12.00
C ILE A 96 6.40 5.07 12.77
N ILE A 97 6.78 5.29 14.01
CA ILE A 97 6.19 6.39 14.79
C ILE A 97 6.52 7.74 14.17
N GLU A 98 7.77 7.93 13.72
CA GLU A 98 8.19 9.14 13.03
C GLU A 98 7.41 9.34 11.71
N LEU A 99 7.18 8.26 10.96
CA LEU A 99 6.38 8.31 9.75
C LEU A 99 4.95 8.77 10.05
N LEU A 100 4.31 8.19 11.06
CA LEU A 100 2.95 8.55 11.44
C LEU A 100 2.85 10.01 11.90
N GLU A 101 3.81 10.48 12.70
CA GLU A 101 3.88 11.86 13.12
C GLU A 101 4.07 12.83 11.95
N LEU A 102 4.94 12.46 11.01
CA LEU A 102 5.20 13.24 9.80
C LEU A 102 3.94 13.33 8.92
N LEU A 103 3.24 12.22 8.72
CA LEU A 103 2.00 12.21 7.96
C LEU A 103 0.93 13.09 8.63
N LYS A 104 0.79 12.97 9.95
CA LYS A 104 -0.14 13.81 10.71
C LYS A 104 0.20 15.29 10.60
N ASN A 105 1.47 15.64 10.76
CA ASN A 105 1.92 17.04 10.70
C ASN A 105 1.73 17.66 9.31
N ASN A 106 1.91 16.87 8.25
CA ASN A 106 1.79 17.38 6.88
C ASN A 106 0.35 17.36 6.35
N PHE A 107 -0.45 16.37 6.75
CA PHE A 107 -1.74 16.10 6.12
C PHE A 107 -2.92 16.04 7.11
N GLY A 108 -2.67 16.08 8.41
CA GLY A 108 -3.73 15.98 9.43
C GLY A 108 -4.04 14.53 9.81
N GLU A 109 -5.26 14.30 10.28
CA GLU A 109 -5.74 12.99 10.72
C GLU A 109 -6.73 12.39 9.73
N GLU A 110 -7.12 11.14 9.97
CA GLU A 110 -8.05 10.38 9.12
C GLU A 110 -7.59 10.28 7.66
N ILE A 111 -6.28 10.17 7.46
CA ILE A 111 -5.65 10.09 6.13
C ILE A 111 -6.07 8.80 5.42
N ILE A 112 -6.40 8.91 4.14
CA ILE A 112 -6.66 7.78 3.26
C ILE A 112 -5.52 7.67 2.26
N LEU A 113 -4.71 6.61 2.37
CA LEU A 113 -3.58 6.39 1.46
C LEU A 113 -4.09 5.79 0.15
N LEU A 114 -3.79 6.45 -0.97
CA LEU A 114 -4.31 6.10 -2.28
C LEU A 114 -3.25 5.53 -3.22
N CYS A 115 -3.67 4.55 -3.99
CA CYS A 115 -3.01 4.09 -5.20
C CYS A 115 -4.10 3.68 -6.23
N HIS A 116 -3.72 3.15 -7.40
CA HIS A 116 -4.71 3.00 -8.47
C HIS A 116 -5.33 1.61 -8.61
N GLU A 117 -4.68 0.55 -8.12
CA GLU A 117 -5.12 -0.81 -8.35
C GLU A 117 -6.47 -1.13 -7.67
N PRO A 118 -7.31 -1.97 -8.30
CA PRO A 118 -8.49 -2.52 -7.66
C PRO A 118 -8.15 -3.30 -6.38
N ILE A 119 -9.15 -3.49 -5.51
CA ILE A 119 -8.96 -4.16 -4.21
C ILE A 119 -8.41 -5.58 -4.32
N ASN A 120 -8.76 -6.29 -5.38
CA ASN A 120 -8.37 -7.69 -5.59
C ASN A 120 -7.03 -7.85 -6.32
N GLU A 121 -6.33 -6.76 -6.59
CA GLU A 121 -5.03 -6.77 -7.25
C GLU A 121 -3.89 -6.45 -6.29
N PHE A 122 -2.71 -6.93 -6.65
CA PHE A 122 -1.48 -6.68 -5.91
C PHE A 122 -1.17 -5.18 -5.87
N CYS A 123 -0.97 -4.63 -4.67
CA CYS A 123 -0.74 -3.18 -4.52
C CYS A 123 0.09 -2.84 -3.28
N HIS A 124 1.02 -1.90 -3.45
CA HIS A 124 1.90 -1.46 -2.37
C HIS A 124 1.17 -0.73 -1.22
N ARG A 125 -0.01 -0.12 -1.46
CA ARG A 125 -0.76 0.51 -0.35
C ARG A 125 -1.09 -0.50 0.75
N ARG A 126 -1.40 -1.74 0.38
CA ARG A 126 -1.69 -2.80 1.34
C ARG A 126 -0.43 -3.36 1.99
N ILE A 127 0.70 -3.32 1.29
CA ILE A 127 2.00 -3.68 1.89
C ILE A 127 2.34 -2.68 3.01
N VAL A 128 2.17 -1.38 2.77
CA VAL A 128 2.36 -0.33 3.79
C VAL A 128 1.45 -0.57 4.99
N ALA A 129 0.15 -0.78 4.74
CA ALA A 129 -0.85 -1.00 5.79
C ALA A 129 -0.51 -2.22 6.65
N ASP A 130 -0.16 -3.33 6.02
CA ASP A 130 0.19 -4.55 6.74
C ASP A 130 1.55 -4.44 7.46
N TYR A 131 2.50 -3.66 6.92
CA TYR A 131 3.73 -3.35 7.61
C TYR A 131 3.50 -2.51 8.88
N ILE A 132 2.65 -1.50 8.79
CA ILE A 132 2.28 -0.68 9.96
C ILE A 132 1.62 -1.57 11.02
N GLU A 133 0.69 -2.43 10.62
CA GLU A 133 0.06 -3.38 11.55
C GLU A 133 1.09 -4.32 12.19
N LEU A 134 2.02 -4.85 11.40
CA LEU A 134 3.07 -5.74 11.90
C LEU A 134 3.94 -5.06 12.96
N MET A 135 4.27 -3.78 12.76
CA MET A 135 5.15 -3.03 13.65
C MET A 135 4.45 -2.42 14.85
N THR A 136 3.16 -2.11 14.76
CA THR A 136 2.43 -1.37 15.81
C THR A 136 1.25 -2.13 16.40
N GLY A 137 0.78 -3.18 15.74
CA GLY A 137 -0.46 -3.87 16.09
C GLY A 137 -1.74 -3.11 15.68
N VAL A 138 -1.62 -2.01 14.95
CA VAL A 138 -2.77 -1.22 14.48
C VAL A 138 -3.18 -1.66 13.09
N TYR A 139 -4.40 -2.20 12.97
CA TYR A 139 -4.97 -2.59 11.69
C TYR A 139 -5.43 -1.36 10.90
N ILE A 140 -5.01 -1.29 9.64
CA ILE A 140 -5.44 -0.25 8.71
C ILE A 140 -6.34 -0.91 7.66
N PRO A 141 -7.66 -0.59 7.64
CA PRO A 141 -8.58 -1.23 6.70
C PRO A 141 -8.42 -0.72 5.27
N GLU A 142 -8.81 -1.54 4.31
CA GLU A 142 -9.14 -1.06 2.97
C GLU A 142 -10.57 -0.54 3.01
N ILE A 143 -10.82 0.63 2.42
CA ILE A 143 -12.12 1.29 2.50
C ILE A 143 -12.61 1.81 1.16
N THR A 144 -13.92 1.99 1.05
CA THR A 144 -14.54 2.95 0.14
C THR A 144 -15.09 4.10 0.95
N ILE A 145 -15.09 5.28 0.37
CA ILE A 145 -15.72 6.46 0.96
C ILE A 145 -16.46 7.22 -0.15
N ASP A 146 -17.75 7.43 0.04
CA ASP A 146 -18.59 8.11 -0.95
C ASP A 146 -18.53 9.64 -0.80
N GLU A 147 -19.26 10.35 -1.64
CA GLU A 147 -19.31 11.81 -1.64
C GLU A 147 -19.93 12.39 -0.36
N ASN A 148 -20.71 11.59 0.37
CA ASN A 148 -21.32 11.96 1.66
C ASN A 148 -20.45 11.55 2.86
N LYS A 149 -19.20 11.13 2.61
CA LYS A 149 -18.25 10.67 3.63
C LYS A 149 -18.68 9.40 4.37
N VAL A 150 -19.52 8.57 3.74
CA VAL A 150 -19.89 7.26 4.29
C VAL A 150 -18.79 6.26 3.96
N VAL A 151 -18.20 5.70 5.02
CA VAL A 151 -17.08 4.76 4.94
C VAL A 151 -17.60 3.33 5.00
N LYS A 152 -17.12 2.48 4.07
CA LYS A 152 -17.34 1.03 4.11
C LYS A 152 -16.00 0.31 4.10
N LYS A 153 -15.85 -0.66 5.00
CA LYS A 153 -14.65 -1.51 5.06
C LYS A 153 -14.76 -2.66 4.07
N LEU A 154 -13.66 -2.94 3.39
CA LEU A 154 -13.54 -4.04 2.43
C LEU A 154 -12.54 -5.07 2.95
N LEU A 155 -12.57 -6.29 2.40
CA LEU A 155 -11.60 -7.33 2.70
C LEU A 155 -10.42 -7.21 1.73
N PRO A 156 -9.23 -6.78 2.21
CA PRO A 156 -8.07 -6.62 1.34
C PRO A 156 -7.29 -7.93 1.18
N ILE A 157 -6.42 -7.95 0.16
CA ILE A 157 -5.32 -8.91 0.13
C ILE A 157 -4.38 -8.61 1.30
N ARG A 158 -3.92 -9.66 2.00
CA ARG A 158 -3.06 -9.52 3.18
C ARG A 158 -1.63 -9.93 2.85
N TYR A 159 -0.68 -9.11 3.27
CA TYR A 159 0.75 -9.31 3.05
C TYR A 159 1.54 -9.53 4.34
N LYS A 160 0.87 -9.49 5.48
CA LYS A 160 1.49 -9.53 6.81
C LYS A 160 2.39 -10.75 7.02
N ASN A 161 1.91 -11.95 6.65
CA ASN A 161 2.70 -13.18 6.79
C ASN A 161 3.91 -13.21 5.87
N ARG A 162 3.74 -12.75 4.63
CA ARG A 162 4.84 -12.66 3.64
C ARG A 162 5.91 -11.67 4.11
N LEU A 163 5.50 -10.54 4.68
CA LEU A 163 6.41 -9.56 5.30
C LEU A 163 7.19 -10.15 6.47
N ARG A 164 6.53 -10.90 7.35
CA ARG A 164 7.21 -11.59 8.45
C ARG A 164 8.31 -12.52 7.96
N GLU A 165 8.04 -13.31 6.92
CA GLU A 165 9.02 -14.21 6.33
C GLU A 165 10.21 -13.45 5.75
N ILE A 166 9.96 -12.35 5.03
CA ILE A 166 10.99 -11.51 4.43
C ILE A 166 11.85 -10.85 5.51
N ILE A 167 11.23 -10.26 6.52
CA ILE A 167 11.93 -9.60 7.64
C ILE A 167 12.71 -10.61 8.48
N GLY A 168 12.13 -11.77 8.73
CA GLY A 168 12.76 -12.82 9.52
C GLY A 168 13.98 -13.48 8.90
N LYS A 169 14.24 -13.27 7.62
CA LYS A 169 15.41 -13.77 6.87
C LYS A 169 16.61 -12.80 6.89
N GLU A 170 16.48 -11.67 7.53
CA GLU A 170 17.53 -10.67 7.64
C GLU A 170 18.52 -10.91 8.79
#